data_c022a2c147ca806cfb78a14be5a0a88d
#
_entry.id   c022a2c147ca806cfb78a14be5a0a88d
#
_cell.length_a   1.000
_cell.length_b   1.000
_cell.length_c   1.000
_cell.angle_alpha   90.00
_cell.angle_beta   90.00
_cell.angle_gamma   90.00
#
_symmetry.space_group_name_H-M   'P 1'
#
loop_
_entity.id
_entity.type
_entity.pdbx_description
1 polymer ?
#
loop_
_entity_poly.entity_id
_entity_poly.type
_entity_poly.pdbx_seq_one_letter_code
_entity_poly.pdbx_strand_id
1 'polypeptide(L)'
;MGADRRQAGLFDLPTRLPHGLVYQPGFVTPEEETALLAAIAPLPFREAKFREYFAKRRVVHFHADEHAPSYDSGDADSFSSGPLPPFLSDLKHKVAAWVNVDPASFVHALVSEYRPGTPIGWHRDKPVYGIVIGISLAGFGRMRWRPYDGRFDRKDIVVLDLEPRSAYVMQGPIRWEWQHSMLATRMLRYSITFRTQASETATFRTQASETAR
;
A
#
# COMPACT_ATOMS: atom_id res chain seq x y z
N MET A 1 16.85 -40.26 -7.98
CA MET A 1 17.36 -38.89 -7.93
C MET A 1 16.27 -38.00 -7.38
N GLY A 2 16.34 -37.72 -6.07
CA GLY A 2 15.36 -36.88 -5.37
C GLY A 2 15.66 -35.39 -5.63
N ALA A 3 14.70 -34.70 -6.19
CA ALA A 3 14.77 -33.24 -6.29
C ALA A 3 14.69 -32.63 -4.88
N ASP A 4 15.78 -32.03 -4.45
CA ASP A 4 15.90 -31.23 -3.23
C ASP A 4 14.91 -30.07 -3.31
N ARG A 5 13.74 -30.23 -2.70
CA ARG A 5 12.81 -29.10 -2.46
C ARG A 5 13.38 -28.29 -1.32
N ARG A 6 14.25 -27.35 -1.63
CA ARG A 6 14.63 -26.31 -0.69
C ARG A 6 13.32 -25.62 -0.22
N GLN A 7 13.04 -25.81 1.04
CA GLN A 7 12.00 -25.06 1.72
C GLN A 7 12.44 -23.60 1.70
N ALA A 8 11.74 -22.75 0.91
CA ALA A 8 12.05 -21.33 0.86
C ALA A 8 12.02 -20.79 2.30
N GLY A 9 13.13 -20.21 2.71
CA GLY A 9 13.27 -19.63 4.05
C GLY A 9 12.23 -18.53 4.24
N LEU A 10 11.83 -18.27 5.47
CA LEU A 10 10.82 -17.26 5.84
C LEU A 10 11.20 -15.83 5.35
N PHE A 11 12.42 -15.64 4.88
CA PHE A 11 13.04 -14.37 4.52
C PHE A 11 13.67 -14.37 3.09
N ASP A 12 13.39 -15.36 2.27
CA ASP A 12 13.87 -15.34 0.89
C ASP A 12 13.04 -14.33 0.08
N LEU A 13 13.68 -13.20 -0.25
CA LEU A 13 13.12 -12.27 -1.24
C LEU A 13 12.96 -13.03 -2.58
N PRO A 14 11.85 -12.81 -3.31
CA PRO A 14 11.73 -13.34 -4.66
C PRO A 14 12.98 -12.95 -5.46
N THR A 15 13.55 -13.90 -6.18
CA THR A 15 14.80 -13.71 -6.94
C THR A 15 14.74 -12.53 -7.91
N ARG A 16 13.54 -12.09 -8.26
CA ARG A 16 13.28 -10.89 -9.07
C ARG A 16 11.89 -10.33 -8.76
N LEU A 17 11.83 -9.11 -8.26
CA LEU A 17 10.58 -8.37 -8.10
C LEU A 17 10.07 -7.93 -9.49
N PRO A 18 8.73 -7.86 -9.70
CA PRO A 18 8.15 -7.30 -10.91
C PRO A 18 8.62 -5.87 -11.16
N HIS A 19 8.66 -5.47 -12.44
CA HIS A 19 9.08 -4.13 -12.82
C HIS A 19 8.23 -3.05 -12.15
N GLY A 20 8.90 -2.12 -11.45
CA GLY A 20 8.26 -1.04 -10.70
C GLY A 20 7.91 -1.37 -9.25
N LEU A 21 8.11 -2.61 -8.80
CA LEU A 21 8.05 -2.98 -7.39
C LEU A 21 9.45 -2.89 -6.77
N VAL A 22 9.58 -2.06 -5.73
CA VAL A 22 10.82 -1.93 -4.95
C VAL A 22 10.49 -2.26 -3.50
N TYR A 23 11.41 -2.92 -2.80
CA TYR A 23 11.27 -3.26 -1.39
C TYR A 23 12.53 -2.86 -0.62
N GLN A 24 12.36 -2.21 0.51
CA GLN A 24 13.43 -1.75 1.39
C GLN A 24 13.17 -2.24 2.81
N PRO A 25 13.88 -3.27 3.30
CA PRO A 25 13.86 -3.62 4.72
C PRO A 25 14.57 -2.53 5.54
N GLY A 26 14.16 -2.37 6.80
CA GLY A 26 14.78 -1.39 7.70
C GLY A 26 14.66 0.06 7.25
N PHE A 27 13.59 0.40 6.52
CA PHE A 27 13.37 1.76 6.02
C PHE A 27 13.22 2.79 7.15
N VAL A 28 12.57 2.42 8.24
CA VAL A 28 12.54 3.23 9.47
C VAL A 28 13.32 2.54 10.58
N THR A 29 13.95 3.33 11.46
CA THR A 29 14.70 2.80 12.61
C THR A 29 13.74 2.28 13.69
N PRO A 30 14.20 1.50 14.68
CA PRO A 30 13.39 1.10 15.83
C PRO A 30 12.83 2.30 16.62
N GLU A 31 13.60 3.37 16.74
CA GLU A 31 13.21 4.59 17.45
C GLU A 31 12.13 5.34 16.66
N GLU A 32 12.29 5.47 15.34
CA GLU A 32 11.28 6.04 14.44
C GLU A 32 9.98 5.22 14.49
N GLU A 33 10.06 3.89 14.46
CA GLU A 33 8.88 3.02 14.59
C GLU A 33 8.15 3.25 15.90
N THR A 34 8.89 3.33 17.02
CA THR A 34 8.30 3.58 18.35
C THR A 34 7.55 4.92 18.36
N ALA A 35 8.16 5.98 17.84
CA ALA A 35 7.53 7.30 17.75
C ALA A 35 6.30 7.29 16.84
N LEU A 36 6.37 6.62 15.68
CA LEU A 36 5.24 6.48 14.76
C LEU A 36 4.09 5.72 15.39
N LEU A 37 4.34 4.61 16.08
CA LEU A 37 3.31 3.83 16.75
C LEU A 37 2.65 4.61 17.89
N ALA A 38 3.40 5.40 18.66
CA ALA A 38 2.86 6.28 19.69
C ALA A 38 1.94 7.35 19.08
N ALA A 39 2.33 7.93 17.93
CA ALA A 39 1.51 8.93 17.22
C ALA A 39 0.27 8.31 16.54
N ILE A 40 0.33 7.06 16.11
CA ILE A 40 -0.77 6.33 15.49
C ILE A 40 -1.83 5.91 16.52
N ALA A 41 -1.43 5.55 17.75
CA ALA A 41 -2.34 4.99 18.75
C ALA A 41 -3.59 5.83 19.05
N PRO A 42 -3.54 7.17 19.15
CA PRO A 42 -4.72 8.01 19.41
C PRO A 42 -5.56 8.32 18.17
N LEU A 43 -5.18 7.85 16.96
CA LEU A 43 -5.91 8.19 15.75
C LEU A 43 -7.36 7.64 15.75
N PRO A 44 -8.32 8.37 15.18
CA PRO A 44 -9.73 7.98 15.18
C PRO A 44 -10.02 6.93 14.10
N PHE A 45 -9.49 5.73 14.28
CA PHE A 45 -9.68 4.63 13.35
C PHE A 45 -11.14 4.24 13.16
N ARG A 46 -11.55 4.09 11.90
CA ARG A 46 -12.87 3.60 11.51
C ARG A 46 -12.74 2.36 10.63
N GLU A 47 -13.77 1.50 10.64
CA GLU A 47 -13.82 0.35 9.75
C GLU A 47 -13.85 0.82 8.29
N ALA A 48 -12.98 0.25 7.46
CA ALA A 48 -12.99 0.54 6.04
C ALA A 48 -14.23 -0.11 5.41
N LYS A 49 -15.08 0.69 4.76
CA LYS A 49 -16.23 0.19 4.00
C LYS A 49 -15.78 -0.11 2.58
N PHE A 50 -16.06 -1.31 2.10
CA PHE A 50 -15.87 -1.68 0.71
C PHE A 50 -17.20 -2.14 0.12
N ARG A 51 -17.82 -1.31 -0.71
CA ARG A 51 -19.18 -1.49 -1.21
C ARG A 51 -20.16 -1.67 -0.04
N GLU A 52 -20.86 -2.80 0.02
CA GLU A 52 -21.82 -3.13 1.09
C GLU A 52 -21.20 -3.86 2.29
N TYR A 53 -19.89 -4.16 2.26
CA TYR A 53 -19.19 -4.91 3.30
C TYR A 53 -18.27 -4.03 4.12
N PHE A 54 -18.32 -4.19 5.45
CA PHE A 54 -17.29 -3.63 6.33
C PHE A 54 -16.05 -4.53 6.30
N ALA A 55 -14.93 -3.95 5.91
CA ALA A 55 -13.64 -4.64 6.02
C ALA A 55 -13.22 -4.69 7.49
N LYS A 56 -12.62 -5.80 7.92
CA LYS A 56 -12.03 -5.91 9.27
C LYS A 56 -10.88 -4.93 9.51
N ARG A 57 -10.34 -4.33 8.43
CA ARG A 57 -9.31 -3.31 8.47
C ARG A 57 -9.92 -1.98 8.92
N ARG A 58 -9.27 -1.32 9.87
CA ARG A 58 -9.61 0.04 10.26
C ARG A 58 -8.64 1.04 9.64
N VAL A 59 -9.13 2.22 9.29
CA VAL A 59 -8.37 3.21 8.53
C VAL A 59 -8.58 4.63 9.06
N VAL A 60 -7.57 5.48 8.77
CA VAL A 60 -7.65 6.95 8.90
C VAL A 60 -7.04 7.54 7.63
N HIS A 61 -7.77 8.45 6.99
CA HIS A 61 -7.38 9.12 5.76
C HIS A 61 -6.94 10.55 6.03
N PHE A 62 -5.88 10.99 5.35
CA PHE A 62 -5.41 12.37 5.35
C PHE A 62 -5.20 12.82 3.90
N HIS A 63 -5.60 14.06 3.59
CA HIS A 63 -5.41 14.68 2.28
C HIS A 63 -4.49 15.87 2.41
N ALA A 64 -3.70 16.16 1.35
CA ALA A 64 -2.81 17.32 1.33
C ALA A 64 -3.58 18.64 1.33
N ASP A 65 -4.77 18.64 0.70
CA ASP A 65 -5.70 19.76 0.66
C ASP A 65 -7.00 19.41 1.38
N GLU A 66 -7.48 20.29 2.27
CA GLU A 66 -8.81 20.17 2.90
C GLU A 66 -9.95 20.22 1.87
N HIS A 67 -9.70 20.79 0.70
CA HIS A 67 -10.63 20.93 -0.42
C HIS A 67 -10.32 19.96 -1.56
N ALA A 68 -9.35 19.03 -1.39
CA ALA A 68 -9.14 17.99 -2.40
C ALA A 68 -10.50 17.31 -2.64
N PRO A 69 -11.00 17.29 -3.89
CA PRO A 69 -12.26 16.62 -4.17
C PRO A 69 -12.14 15.21 -3.60
N SER A 70 -13.11 14.86 -2.76
CA SER A 70 -13.28 13.46 -2.37
C SER A 70 -13.51 12.72 -3.69
N TYR A 71 -12.47 12.12 -4.24
CA TYR A 71 -12.56 11.29 -5.45
C TYR A 71 -13.32 10.01 -5.15
N ASP A 72 -14.38 10.15 -4.38
CA ASP A 72 -15.16 9.07 -3.85
C ASP A 72 -16.57 9.09 -4.44
N SER A 73 -16.73 8.19 -5.38
CA SER A 73 -18.04 7.74 -5.84
C SER A 73 -18.68 6.89 -4.73
N GLY A 74 -19.22 7.54 -3.68
CA GLY A 74 -20.20 6.94 -2.80
C GLY A 74 -19.73 5.94 -1.73
N ASP A 75 -18.44 5.69 -1.59
CA ASP A 75 -17.92 4.83 -0.52
C ASP A 75 -17.56 5.66 0.72
N ALA A 76 -17.84 5.13 1.92
CA ALA A 76 -17.59 5.77 3.22
C ALA A 76 -16.09 6.05 3.52
N ASP A 77 -15.20 5.82 2.55
CA ASP A 77 -13.78 6.15 2.57
C ASP A 77 -13.49 7.66 2.39
N SER A 78 -14.51 8.48 2.14
CA SER A 78 -14.39 9.93 1.92
C SER A 78 -14.20 10.74 3.19
N PHE A 79 -14.07 10.09 4.34
CA PHE A 79 -13.89 10.82 5.58
C PHE A 79 -12.42 11.16 5.79
N SER A 80 -12.03 12.37 5.32
CA SER A 80 -10.72 12.95 5.70
C SER A 80 -10.72 13.28 7.19
N SER A 81 -9.66 12.89 7.90
CA SER A 81 -9.46 13.26 9.30
C SER A 81 -8.79 14.64 9.45
N GLY A 82 -8.69 15.40 8.35
CA GLY A 82 -8.07 16.70 8.31
C GLY A 82 -6.71 16.74 7.63
N PRO A 83 -5.93 17.82 7.83
CA PRO A 83 -4.62 17.99 7.24
C PRO A 83 -3.63 16.93 7.74
N LEU A 84 -2.54 16.76 6.99
CA LEU A 84 -1.49 15.80 7.31
C LEU A 84 -0.82 16.17 8.65
N PRO A 85 -0.88 15.32 9.69
CA PRO A 85 -0.25 15.62 10.97
C PRO A 85 1.29 15.62 10.87
N PRO A 86 2.01 16.33 11.78
CA PRO A 86 3.46 16.51 11.71
C PRO A 86 4.24 15.20 11.51
N PHE A 87 3.93 14.14 12.25
CA PHE A 87 4.63 12.86 12.15
C PHE A 87 4.52 12.20 10.76
N LEU A 88 3.41 12.41 10.05
CA LEU A 88 3.25 11.96 8.67
C LEU A 88 3.94 12.92 7.69
N SER A 89 4.02 14.22 8.01
CA SER A 89 4.76 15.18 7.20
C SER A 89 6.25 14.86 7.16
N ASP A 90 6.86 14.56 8.30
CA ASP A 90 8.26 14.19 8.39
C ASP A 90 8.54 12.88 7.62
N LEU A 91 7.70 11.87 7.82
CA LEU A 91 7.81 10.60 7.10
C LEU A 91 7.61 10.79 5.58
N LYS A 92 6.72 11.69 5.16
CA LYS A 92 6.49 12.04 3.76
C LYS A 92 7.77 12.58 3.11
N HIS A 93 8.52 13.45 3.77
CA HIS A 93 9.80 13.96 3.25
C HIS A 93 10.83 12.84 3.09
N LYS A 94 10.94 11.93 4.06
CA LYS A 94 11.82 10.76 3.98
C LYS A 94 11.46 9.86 2.80
N VAL A 95 10.18 9.60 2.60
CA VAL A 95 9.66 8.80 1.48
C VAL A 95 9.93 9.50 0.14
N ALA A 96 9.67 10.80 0.04
CA ALA A 96 9.90 11.60 -1.16
C ALA A 96 11.37 11.56 -1.61
N ALA A 97 12.30 11.72 -0.65
CA ALA A 97 13.72 11.63 -0.91
C ALA A 97 14.12 10.22 -1.42
N TRP A 98 13.54 9.15 -0.85
CA TRP A 98 13.83 7.77 -1.25
C TRP A 98 13.41 7.48 -2.69
N VAL A 99 12.23 7.96 -3.11
CA VAL A 99 11.72 7.71 -4.47
C VAL A 99 12.04 8.84 -5.46
N ASN A 100 12.80 9.85 -5.02
CA ASN A 100 13.23 11.01 -5.81
C ASN A 100 12.05 11.76 -6.46
N VAL A 101 11.07 12.13 -5.66
CA VAL A 101 9.94 12.97 -6.07
C VAL A 101 9.78 14.18 -5.14
N ASP A 102 9.07 15.21 -5.60
CA ASP A 102 8.72 16.34 -4.76
C ASP A 102 7.75 15.88 -3.65
N PRO A 103 8.01 16.18 -2.36
CA PRO A 103 7.07 15.92 -1.27
C PRO A 103 5.66 16.48 -1.52
N ALA A 104 5.55 17.60 -2.25
CA ALA A 104 4.26 18.19 -2.62
C ALA A 104 3.44 17.33 -3.58
N SER A 105 4.06 16.38 -4.29
CA SER A 105 3.35 15.45 -5.18
C SER A 105 2.46 14.45 -4.45
N PHE A 106 2.70 14.22 -3.15
CA PHE A 106 1.86 13.33 -2.35
C PHE A 106 0.57 14.02 -1.93
N VAL A 107 -0.53 13.55 -2.46
CA VAL A 107 -1.89 14.12 -2.25
C VAL A 107 -2.71 13.36 -1.22
N HIS A 108 -2.28 12.17 -0.83
CA HIS A 108 -3.03 11.32 0.09
C HIS A 108 -2.12 10.46 0.97
N ALA A 109 -2.46 10.38 2.26
CA ALA A 109 -1.88 9.44 3.20
C ALA A 109 -2.99 8.61 3.87
N LEU A 110 -2.74 7.31 4.02
CA LEU A 110 -3.64 6.35 4.63
C LEU A 110 -2.91 5.61 5.75
N VAL A 111 -3.42 5.71 6.96
CA VAL A 111 -2.99 4.86 8.08
C VAL A 111 -3.98 3.73 8.23
N SER A 112 -3.50 2.48 8.21
CA SER A 112 -4.32 1.28 8.31
C SER A 112 -3.91 0.43 9.50
N GLU A 113 -4.90 -0.04 10.26
CA GLU A 113 -4.76 -1.02 11.33
C GLU A 113 -5.26 -2.39 10.86
N TYR A 114 -4.41 -3.40 11.03
CA TYR A 114 -4.74 -4.81 10.77
C TYR A 114 -4.66 -5.59 12.07
N ARG A 115 -5.81 -5.89 12.66
CA ARG A 115 -5.89 -6.82 13.78
C ARG A 115 -5.63 -8.25 13.31
N PRO A 116 -5.23 -9.19 14.20
CA PRO A 116 -5.09 -10.59 13.83
C PRO A 116 -6.31 -11.11 13.05
N GLY A 117 -6.07 -11.80 11.95
CA GLY A 117 -7.12 -12.32 11.09
C GLY A 117 -7.67 -11.33 10.05
N THR A 118 -7.06 -10.14 9.88
CA THR A 118 -7.50 -9.12 8.91
C THR A 118 -6.78 -9.28 7.56
N PRO A 119 -7.49 -9.67 6.48
CA PRO A 119 -6.95 -9.70 5.12
C PRO A 119 -7.33 -8.44 4.33
N ILE A 120 -6.70 -8.27 3.15
CA ILE A 120 -7.22 -7.44 2.06
C ILE A 120 -7.37 -8.33 0.82
N GLY A 121 -8.53 -8.31 0.20
CA GLY A 121 -8.82 -9.01 -1.05
C GLY A 121 -8.01 -8.46 -2.23
N TRP A 122 -8.10 -9.14 -3.38
CA TRP A 122 -7.46 -8.69 -4.61
C TRP A 122 -8.09 -7.38 -5.11
N HIS A 123 -7.27 -6.34 -5.29
CA HIS A 123 -7.71 -5.03 -5.77
C HIS A 123 -6.57 -4.30 -6.47
N ARG A 124 -6.90 -3.20 -7.11
CA ARG A 124 -5.98 -2.15 -7.59
C ARG A 124 -6.30 -0.88 -6.82
N ASP A 125 -5.30 -0.05 -6.57
CA ASP A 125 -5.54 1.31 -6.07
C ASP A 125 -6.32 2.13 -7.10
N LYS A 126 -7.07 3.15 -6.64
CA LYS A 126 -7.85 4.06 -7.51
C LYS A 126 -6.97 4.67 -8.59
N PRO A 127 -7.44 4.80 -9.84
CA PRO A 127 -6.62 5.30 -10.96
C PRO A 127 -6.18 6.76 -10.81
N VAL A 128 -6.81 7.53 -9.94
CA VAL A 128 -6.39 8.91 -9.62
C VAL A 128 -5.04 8.99 -8.90
N TYR A 129 -4.55 7.88 -8.36
CA TYR A 129 -3.26 7.81 -7.68
C TYR A 129 -2.17 7.25 -8.59
N GLY A 130 -1.02 7.91 -8.60
CA GLY A 130 0.17 7.50 -9.33
C GLY A 130 1.03 6.51 -8.53
N ILE A 131 2.18 6.96 -8.03
CA ILE A 131 3.08 6.15 -7.20
C ILE A 131 2.40 5.85 -5.86
N VAL A 132 2.52 4.61 -5.41
CA VAL A 132 2.02 4.15 -4.10
C VAL A 132 3.19 3.63 -3.29
N ILE A 133 3.38 4.18 -2.10
CA ILE A 133 4.43 3.77 -1.17
C ILE A 133 3.79 3.31 0.12
N GLY A 134 4.12 2.09 0.58
CA GLY A 134 3.63 1.56 1.84
C GLY A 134 4.76 1.31 2.83
N ILE A 135 4.60 1.76 4.08
CA ILE A 135 5.50 1.49 5.21
C ILE A 135 4.79 0.52 6.14
N SER A 136 5.48 -0.56 6.54
CA SER A 136 4.97 -1.62 7.42
C SER A 136 5.50 -1.43 8.84
N LEU A 137 4.62 -1.48 9.85
CA LEU A 137 4.97 -1.25 11.26
C LEU A 137 4.38 -2.35 12.16
N ALA A 138 5.02 -2.61 13.27
CA ALA A 138 4.69 -3.54 14.34
C ALA A 138 4.72 -5.03 13.93
N GLY A 139 3.85 -5.46 13.04
CA GLY A 139 3.71 -6.86 12.65
C GLY A 139 4.10 -7.16 11.21
N PHE A 140 4.32 -8.44 10.92
CA PHE A 140 4.55 -8.92 9.56
C PHE A 140 3.26 -8.91 8.74
N GLY A 141 3.40 -8.57 7.44
CA GLY A 141 2.35 -8.71 6.45
C GLY A 141 2.83 -9.57 5.28
N ARG A 142 1.98 -10.43 4.74
CA ARG A 142 2.28 -11.19 3.51
C ARG A 142 1.46 -10.63 2.37
N MET A 143 2.12 -9.87 1.51
CA MET A 143 1.51 -9.23 0.35
C MET A 143 1.74 -10.06 -0.90
N ARG A 144 0.75 -10.03 -1.81
CA ARG A 144 0.77 -10.80 -3.05
C ARG A 144 0.37 -9.90 -4.21
N TRP A 145 0.99 -10.13 -5.36
CA TRP A 145 0.68 -9.46 -6.62
C TRP A 145 0.43 -10.48 -7.71
N ARG A 146 -0.46 -10.13 -8.64
CA ARG A 146 -0.73 -10.91 -9.86
C ARG A 146 -1.10 -9.99 -11.02
N PRO A 147 -0.82 -10.36 -12.27
CA PRO A 147 -1.33 -9.62 -13.43
C PRO A 147 -2.85 -9.44 -13.37
N TYR A 148 -3.35 -8.31 -13.87
CA TYR A 148 -4.79 -7.99 -13.84
C TYR A 148 -5.56 -8.53 -15.04
N ASP A 149 -4.89 -8.85 -16.14
CA ASP A 149 -5.50 -9.26 -17.42
C ASP A 149 -6.29 -10.57 -17.38
N GLY A 150 -6.33 -11.25 -16.25
CA GLY A 150 -7.04 -12.52 -16.06
C GLY A 150 -6.34 -13.74 -16.66
N ARG A 151 -5.21 -13.54 -17.35
CA ARG A 151 -4.40 -14.61 -17.97
C ARG A 151 -3.18 -14.92 -17.12
N PHE A 152 -3.38 -15.45 -15.93
CA PHE A 152 -2.28 -15.78 -15.04
C PHE A 152 -2.48 -17.15 -14.42
N ASP A 153 -1.37 -17.86 -14.20
CA ASP A 153 -1.29 -19.07 -13.43
C ASP A 153 -0.94 -18.75 -11.97
N ARG A 154 -1.10 -19.73 -11.08
CA ARG A 154 -0.65 -19.59 -9.67
C ARG A 154 0.84 -19.28 -9.56
N LYS A 155 1.66 -19.71 -10.51
CA LYS A 155 3.11 -19.44 -10.58
C LYS A 155 3.43 -17.96 -10.85
N ASP A 156 2.48 -17.21 -11.42
CA ASP A 156 2.66 -15.78 -11.74
C ASP A 156 2.37 -14.88 -10.51
N ILE A 157 1.92 -15.49 -9.41
CA ILE A 157 1.70 -14.78 -8.16
C ILE A 157 3.04 -14.53 -7.48
N VAL A 158 3.42 -13.27 -7.39
CA VAL A 158 4.57 -12.82 -6.59
C VAL A 158 4.13 -12.64 -5.15
N VAL A 159 4.92 -13.15 -4.22
CA VAL A 159 4.67 -13.05 -2.78
C VAL A 159 5.85 -12.36 -2.12
N LEU A 160 5.58 -11.41 -1.26
CA LEU A 160 6.58 -10.69 -0.48
C LEU A 160 6.13 -10.56 0.96
N ASP A 161 7.01 -10.95 1.88
CA ASP A 161 6.81 -10.70 3.29
C ASP A 161 7.27 -9.27 3.64
N LEU A 162 6.33 -8.48 4.13
CA LEU A 162 6.58 -7.12 4.59
C LEU A 162 6.95 -7.19 6.07
N GLU A 163 8.24 -7.02 6.35
CA GLU A 163 8.75 -6.97 7.70
C GLU A 163 8.31 -5.68 8.43
N PRO A 164 8.25 -5.67 9.76
CA PRO A 164 8.20 -4.41 10.50
C PRO A 164 9.34 -3.48 10.07
N ARG A 165 9.09 -2.18 10.01
CA ARG A 165 10.04 -1.14 9.58
C ARG A 165 10.47 -1.21 8.11
N SER A 166 9.84 -2.04 7.30
CA SER A 166 10.09 -2.07 5.85
C SER A 166 9.21 -1.09 5.08
N ALA A 167 9.63 -0.77 3.87
CA ALA A 167 8.83 -0.03 2.91
C ALA A 167 8.81 -0.70 1.53
N TYR A 168 7.76 -0.46 0.76
CA TYR A 168 7.68 -0.86 -0.64
C TYR A 168 7.16 0.29 -1.51
N VAL A 169 7.54 0.26 -2.79
CA VAL A 169 7.05 1.18 -3.83
C VAL A 169 6.34 0.38 -4.90
N MET A 170 5.19 0.86 -5.34
CA MET A 170 4.52 0.42 -6.57
C MET A 170 4.45 1.59 -7.55
N GLN A 171 5.13 1.46 -8.70
CA GLN A 171 5.11 2.43 -9.79
C GLN A 171 5.22 1.73 -11.15
N GLY A 172 4.87 2.42 -12.24
CA GLY A 172 4.92 1.82 -13.59
C GLY A 172 4.04 0.56 -13.69
N PRO A 173 4.49 -0.51 -14.38
CA PRO A 173 3.68 -1.70 -14.66
C PRO A 173 3.04 -2.33 -13.43
N ILE A 174 3.77 -2.52 -12.31
CA ILE A 174 3.19 -3.12 -11.10
C ILE A 174 2.01 -2.32 -10.54
N ARG A 175 2.02 -0.99 -10.74
CA ARG A 175 0.96 -0.10 -10.28
C ARG A 175 -0.28 -0.17 -11.18
N TRP A 176 -0.11 -0.32 -12.48
CA TRP A 176 -1.19 -0.17 -13.45
C TRP A 176 -1.73 -1.49 -14.00
N GLU A 177 -0.89 -2.51 -14.10
CA GLU A 177 -1.20 -3.76 -14.78
C GLU A 177 -1.40 -4.93 -13.81
N TRP A 178 -1.21 -4.70 -12.49
CA TRP A 178 -1.28 -5.76 -11.48
C TRP A 178 -2.32 -5.45 -10.40
N GLN A 179 -2.90 -6.51 -9.87
CA GLN A 179 -3.66 -6.49 -8.62
C GLN A 179 -2.75 -6.89 -7.46
N HIS A 180 -3.10 -6.43 -6.27
CA HIS A 180 -2.46 -6.87 -5.06
C HIS A 180 -3.47 -7.24 -3.97
N SER A 181 -3.01 -8.04 -3.01
CA SER A 181 -3.79 -8.51 -1.87
C SER A 181 -2.87 -8.72 -0.68
N MET A 182 -3.44 -8.73 0.53
CA MET A 182 -2.72 -9.09 1.74
C MET A 182 -3.41 -10.27 2.41
N LEU A 183 -2.64 -11.28 2.79
CA LEU A 183 -3.15 -12.37 3.61
C LEU A 183 -3.49 -11.88 5.01
N ALA A 184 -4.36 -12.62 5.69
CA ALA A 184 -4.71 -12.33 7.07
C ALA A 184 -3.44 -12.27 7.94
N THR A 185 -3.28 -11.17 8.67
CA THR A 185 -2.14 -10.98 9.58
C THR A 185 -2.29 -11.87 10.80
N ARG A 186 -1.16 -12.37 11.32
CA ARG A 186 -1.16 -13.20 12.54
C ARG A 186 -1.10 -12.37 13.82
N MET A 187 -0.65 -11.14 13.72
CA MET A 187 -0.49 -10.19 14.82
C MET A 187 -0.95 -8.81 14.41
N LEU A 188 -1.06 -7.91 15.37
CA LEU A 188 -1.36 -6.50 15.10
C LEU A 188 -0.29 -5.92 14.19
N ARG A 189 -0.72 -5.28 13.11
CA ARG A 189 0.12 -4.61 12.13
C ARG A 189 -0.49 -3.27 11.78
N TYR A 190 0.35 -2.28 11.61
CA TYR A 190 -0.02 -1.01 11.00
C TYR A 190 0.66 -0.84 9.65
N SER A 191 0.06 -0.07 8.77
CA SER A 191 0.74 0.46 7.59
C SER A 191 0.40 1.92 7.38
N ILE A 192 1.39 2.67 6.90
CA ILE A 192 1.22 4.02 6.41
C ILE A 192 1.41 3.95 4.90
N THR A 193 0.44 4.43 4.12
CA THR A 193 0.51 4.42 2.66
C THR A 193 0.44 5.85 2.15
N PHE A 194 1.45 6.31 1.41
CA PHE A 194 1.45 7.57 0.68
C PHE A 194 1.14 7.35 -0.80
N ARG A 195 0.42 8.29 -1.40
CA ARG A 195 0.04 8.25 -2.82
C ARG A 195 0.26 9.59 -3.47
N THR A 196 0.92 9.58 -4.63
CA THR A 196 0.99 10.77 -5.48
C THR A 196 -0.26 10.85 -6.35
N GLN A 197 -0.54 12.02 -6.91
CA GLN A 197 -1.52 12.12 -7.98
C GLN A 197 -1.01 11.42 -9.24
N ALA A 198 -1.91 10.76 -9.98
CA ALA A 198 -1.59 10.21 -11.29
C ALA A 198 -1.35 11.35 -12.28
N SER A 199 -0.33 11.21 -13.13
CA SER A 199 -0.19 12.10 -14.29
C SER A 199 -1.31 11.79 -15.31
N GLU A 200 -1.81 12.81 -16.01
CA GLU A 200 -2.85 12.65 -17.03
C GLU A 200 -2.50 11.58 -18.08
N THR A 201 -1.23 11.49 -18.47
CA THR A 201 -0.72 10.49 -19.43
C THR A 201 -0.90 9.05 -18.96
N ALA A 202 -0.80 8.78 -17.65
CA ALA A 202 -0.99 7.45 -17.08
C ALA A 202 -2.48 7.07 -17.04
N THR A 203 -3.35 8.03 -16.79
CA THR A 203 -4.81 7.83 -16.73
C THR A 203 -5.38 7.45 -18.10
N PHE A 204 -4.94 8.09 -19.18
CA PHE A 204 -5.39 7.77 -20.54
C PHE A 204 -5.02 6.35 -20.99
N ARG A 205 -3.86 5.83 -20.61
CA ARG A 205 -3.47 4.45 -20.95
C ARG A 205 -4.39 3.41 -20.31
N THR A 206 -4.86 3.66 -19.09
CA THR A 206 -5.76 2.74 -18.38
C THR A 206 -7.17 2.75 -19.01
N GLN A 207 -7.69 3.90 -19.39
CA GLN A 207 -9.01 4.02 -20.04
C GLN A 207 -9.03 3.40 -21.44
N ALA A 208 -7.97 3.57 -22.23
CA ALA A 208 -7.87 2.97 -23.56
C ALA A 208 -7.85 1.44 -23.54
N SER A 209 -7.32 0.83 -22.46
CA SER A 209 -7.34 -0.63 -22.29
C SER A 209 -8.70 -1.18 -21.81
N GLU A 210 -9.55 -0.35 -21.22
CA GLU A 210 -10.90 -0.73 -20.79
C GLU A 210 -11.96 -0.57 -21.91
N THR A 211 -11.72 0.35 -22.87
CA THR A 211 -12.65 0.58 -24.01
C THR A 211 -12.41 -0.38 -25.18
N ALA A 212 -11.31 -1.13 -25.19
CA ALA A 212 -10.94 -2.08 -26.24
C ALA A 212 -11.34 -3.54 -25.92
N ARG A 213 -12.31 -3.77 -25.01
CA ARG A 213 -12.83 -5.10 -24.65
C ARG A 213 -14.33 -5.21 -24.84
#